data_ffc175d7200f747a5b3acdfbfac73d75
#
_entry.id   ffc175d7200f747a5b3acdfbfac73d75
#
_cell.length_a   1.000
_cell.length_b   1.000
_cell.length_c   1.000
_cell.angle_alpha   90.00
_cell.angle_beta   90.00
_cell.angle_gamma   90.00
#
_symmetry.space_group_name_H-M   'P 1'
#
loop_
_entity.id
_entity.type
_entity.pdbx_description
1 polymer ?
#
loop_
_entity_poly.entity_id
_entity_poly.type
_entity_poly.pdbx_seq_one_letter_code
_entity_poly.pdbx_strand_id
1 'polypeptide(L)'
;MSQPSILRRRRGFTLIELLVVIAIIAILVALLLPAVQQAREAARRAECKSKMKQLGVALHNYHDVHSVFPGNEVGCVKNPGTTANRCWEGWSGLAMILPFVDAAGLYEEADFNTYWNRTNANNGKNNRTVSTTLLPVFLCPSDPTARKWTGNSAPTNYMLSAGPVSHWARRNGPGPFSRESSKRARDFTDGMSNTILAGEGVIGANNGQKAAGWRNSGAGNLPAAVGTGNAHYWDNNPTNLAALQTYYNNCVNGAASSGDGNDDQANRFWASGRVHWGPWFNTLMPPNAGQSDLWKGTVNCDNDGSVTDMRIKNASSYHSGGAHVLMADGGVFFANENIDHGVWVGAGSINGEEDNGGVF
;
A
#
# COMPACT_ATOMS: atom_id res chain seq x y z
N MET A 1 19.46 -11.73 82.65
CA MET A 1 18.25 -10.96 82.32
C MET A 1 17.92 -11.30 80.84
N SER A 2 16.96 -12.19 80.62
CA SER A 2 16.49 -12.59 79.34
C SER A 2 15.32 -11.71 78.87
N GLN A 3 15.46 -11.04 77.77
CA GLN A 3 14.38 -10.25 77.18
C GLN A 3 13.29 -11.18 76.52
N PRO A 4 12.01 -10.86 76.76
CA PRO A 4 10.93 -11.64 76.21
C PRO A 4 10.80 -11.32 74.64
N SER A 5 10.86 -12.32 73.83
CA SER A 5 10.59 -12.23 72.36
C SER A 5 9.09 -11.97 72.22
N ILE A 6 8.76 -10.80 71.66
CA ILE A 6 7.39 -10.45 71.26
C ILE A 6 7.06 -11.22 69.97
N LEU A 7 6.37 -12.32 70.11
CA LEU A 7 5.77 -13.04 68.99
C LEU A 7 4.69 -12.16 68.33
N ARG A 8 5.05 -11.50 67.21
CA ARG A 8 4.11 -10.79 66.35
C ARG A 8 3.11 -11.80 65.77
N ARG A 9 1.89 -11.83 66.27
CA ARG A 9 0.78 -12.59 65.68
C ARG A 9 0.60 -12.18 64.23
N ARG A 10 0.94 -13.05 63.29
CA ARG A 10 0.60 -12.90 61.87
C ARG A 10 -0.91 -13.05 61.75
N ARG A 11 -1.61 -12.01 61.33
CA ARG A 11 -3.02 -12.08 60.99
C ARG A 11 -3.16 -12.97 59.75
N GLY A 12 -3.86 -14.07 59.85
CA GLY A 12 -4.17 -14.92 58.70
C GLY A 12 -5.19 -14.23 57.81
N PHE A 13 -4.99 -14.36 56.48
CA PHE A 13 -5.90 -13.86 55.47
C PHE A 13 -7.09 -14.81 55.34
N THR A 14 -8.33 -14.29 55.33
CA THR A 14 -9.52 -15.12 55.16
C THR A 14 -9.78 -15.44 53.68
N LEU A 15 -10.40 -16.58 53.41
CA LEU A 15 -10.76 -17.01 52.04
C LEU A 15 -11.69 -15.98 51.36
N ILE A 16 -12.57 -15.35 52.14
CA ILE A 16 -13.51 -14.33 51.65
C ILE A 16 -12.77 -13.07 51.20
N GLU A 17 -11.80 -12.59 52.02
CA GLU A 17 -11.00 -11.43 51.63
C GLU A 17 -10.22 -11.65 50.33
N LEU A 18 -9.67 -12.87 50.14
CA LEU A 18 -9.00 -13.22 48.91
C LEU A 18 -9.98 -13.26 47.72
N LEU A 19 -11.16 -13.86 47.90
CA LEU A 19 -12.16 -14.03 46.85
C LEU A 19 -12.71 -12.65 46.39
N VAL A 20 -12.96 -11.73 47.29
CA VAL A 20 -13.42 -10.37 46.96
C VAL A 20 -12.34 -9.60 46.16
N VAL A 21 -11.07 -9.70 46.56
CA VAL A 21 -9.97 -9.04 45.84
C VAL A 21 -9.84 -9.55 44.43
N ILE A 22 -9.85 -10.87 44.21
CA ILE A 22 -9.77 -11.44 42.83
C ILE A 22 -11.00 -11.09 41.99
N ALA A 23 -12.20 -11.01 42.61
CA ALA A 23 -13.40 -10.60 41.88
C ALA A 23 -13.30 -9.13 41.40
N ILE A 24 -12.83 -8.23 42.27
CA ILE A 24 -12.62 -6.83 41.88
C ILE A 24 -11.57 -6.70 40.80
N ILE A 25 -10.44 -7.40 40.93
CA ILE A 25 -9.39 -7.40 39.88
C ILE A 25 -9.94 -7.91 38.55
N ALA A 26 -10.71 -9.01 38.58
CA ALA A 26 -11.30 -9.59 37.39
C ALA A 26 -12.24 -8.60 36.65
N ILE A 27 -13.09 -7.90 37.41
CA ILE A 27 -13.97 -6.85 36.86
C ILE A 27 -13.16 -5.69 36.25
N LEU A 28 -12.16 -5.19 36.96
CA LEU A 28 -11.31 -4.11 36.46
C LEU A 28 -10.57 -4.49 35.21
N VAL A 29 -9.99 -5.70 35.15
CA VAL A 29 -9.29 -6.20 33.96
C VAL A 29 -10.26 -6.38 32.78
N ALA A 30 -11.45 -6.93 33.03
CA ALA A 30 -12.46 -7.12 31.99
C ALA A 30 -12.92 -5.81 31.35
N LEU A 31 -12.97 -4.72 32.11
CA LEU A 31 -13.33 -3.38 31.59
C LEU A 31 -12.13 -2.65 30.94
N LEU A 32 -10.94 -2.82 31.51
CA LEU A 32 -9.76 -2.10 31.04
C LEU A 32 -9.16 -2.72 29.75
N LEU A 33 -9.21 -4.04 29.58
CA LEU A 33 -8.56 -4.71 28.44
C LEU A 33 -9.10 -4.26 27.09
N PRO A 34 -10.43 -4.19 26.84
CA PRO A 34 -10.97 -3.67 25.60
C PRO A 34 -10.59 -2.20 25.36
N ALA A 35 -10.67 -1.37 26.37
CA ALA A 35 -10.35 0.06 26.28
C ALA A 35 -8.87 0.30 25.91
N VAL A 36 -7.95 -0.43 26.53
CA VAL A 36 -6.52 -0.36 26.21
C VAL A 36 -6.23 -0.81 24.79
N GLN A 37 -6.89 -1.86 24.28
CA GLN A 37 -6.71 -2.31 22.90
C GLN A 37 -7.22 -1.28 21.88
N GLN A 38 -8.37 -0.66 22.15
CA GLN A 38 -8.90 0.41 21.32
C GLN A 38 -7.98 1.63 21.30
N ALA A 39 -7.47 2.05 22.47
CA ALA A 39 -6.53 3.16 22.57
C ALA A 39 -5.22 2.88 21.81
N ARG A 40 -4.69 1.65 21.90
CA ARG A 40 -3.50 1.24 21.16
C ARG A 40 -3.72 1.27 19.64
N GLU A 41 -4.88 0.80 19.16
CA GLU A 41 -5.18 0.84 17.72
C GLU A 41 -5.39 2.27 17.25
N ALA A 42 -6.07 3.11 18.01
CA ALA A 42 -6.21 4.52 17.68
C ALA A 42 -4.84 5.23 17.57
N ALA A 43 -3.91 4.92 18.48
CA ALA A 43 -2.55 5.44 18.42
C ALA A 43 -1.79 4.96 17.16
N ARG A 44 -1.85 3.66 16.84
CA ARG A 44 -1.25 3.13 15.61
C ARG A 44 -1.85 3.78 14.36
N ARG A 45 -3.18 3.93 14.31
CA ARG A 45 -3.87 4.59 13.20
C ARG A 45 -3.42 6.05 13.03
N ALA A 46 -3.26 6.78 14.14
CA ALA A 46 -2.73 8.15 14.11
C ALA A 46 -1.29 8.20 13.60
N GLU A 47 -0.45 7.23 13.98
CA GLU A 47 0.92 7.12 13.49
C GLU A 47 0.97 6.81 11.99
N CYS A 48 0.15 5.87 11.47
CA CYS A 48 0.07 5.57 10.04
C CYS A 48 -0.39 6.81 9.25
N LYS A 49 -1.40 7.55 9.74
CA LYS A 49 -1.84 8.83 9.16
C LYS A 49 -0.70 9.87 9.14
N SER A 50 0.07 9.97 10.21
CA SER A 50 1.21 10.90 10.29
C SER A 50 2.29 10.57 9.27
N LYS A 51 2.64 9.31 9.07
CA LYS A 51 3.58 8.85 8.05
C LYS A 51 3.08 9.12 6.63
N MET A 52 1.78 8.92 6.38
CA MET A 52 1.16 9.29 5.12
C MET A 52 1.29 10.81 4.86
N LYS A 53 1.13 11.63 5.89
CA LYS A 53 1.34 13.08 5.79
C LYS A 53 2.79 13.43 5.49
N GLN A 54 3.76 12.75 6.12
CA GLN A 54 5.19 12.92 5.80
C GLN A 54 5.49 12.55 4.35
N LEU A 55 4.89 11.47 3.84
CA LEU A 55 4.96 11.11 2.42
C LEU A 55 4.43 12.25 1.53
N GLY A 56 3.28 12.85 1.89
CA GLY A 56 2.73 13.99 1.18
C GLY A 56 3.68 15.17 1.12
N VAL A 57 4.26 15.54 2.26
CA VAL A 57 5.26 16.61 2.33
C VAL A 57 6.47 16.29 1.43
N ALA A 58 6.97 15.06 1.45
CA ALA A 58 8.11 14.64 0.63
C ALA A 58 7.80 14.71 -0.88
N LEU A 59 6.59 14.30 -1.29
CA LEU A 59 6.13 14.39 -2.68
C LEU A 59 6.02 15.85 -3.15
N HIS A 60 5.51 16.74 -2.30
CA HIS A 60 5.46 18.18 -2.61
C HIS A 60 6.85 18.81 -2.66
N ASN A 61 7.75 18.50 -1.73
CA ASN A 61 9.13 18.97 -1.78
C ASN A 61 9.84 18.49 -3.05
N TYR A 62 9.60 17.26 -3.48
CA TYR A 62 10.10 16.79 -4.79
C TYR A 62 9.53 17.62 -5.93
N HIS A 63 8.21 17.89 -5.91
CA HIS A 63 7.55 18.71 -6.93
C HIS A 63 8.11 20.14 -6.96
N ASP A 64 8.38 20.74 -5.82
CA ASP A 64 8.93 22.11 -5.73
C ASP A 64 10.32 22.21 -6.37
N VAL A 65 11.15 21.15 -6.22
CA VAL A 65 12.50 21.10 -6.81
C VAL A 65 12.45 20.77 -8.30
N HIS A 66 11.59 19.83 -8.70
CA HIS A 66 11.58 19.26 -10.06
C HIS A 66 10.44 19.79 -10.94
N SER A 67 9.49 20.55 -10.38
CA SER A 67 8.28 21.07 -11.05
C SER A 67 7.34 19.97 -11.57
N VAL A 68 7.51 18.73 -11.11
CA VAL A 68 6.68 17.56 -11.43
C VAL A 68 6.66 16.62 -10.24
N PHE A 69 5.62 15.81 -10.09
CA PHE A 69 5.64 14.63 -9.22
C PHE A 69 6.51 13.53 -9.84
N PRO A 70 7.11 12.63 -9.03
CA PRO A 70 7.95 11.55 -9.55
C PRO A 70 7.14 10.60 -10.43
N GLY A 71 7.76 9.97 -11.43
CA GLY A 71 7.16 8.85 -12.14
C GLY A 71 7.04 7.63 -11.23
N ASN A 72 6.08 6.74 -11.50
CA ASN A 72 5.91 5.52 -10.69
C ASN A 72 6.94 4.43 -11.04
N GLU A 73 7.49 4.45 -12.24
CA GLU A 73 8.64 3.67 -12.65
C GLU A 73 9.64 4.58 -13.35
N VAL A 74 10.75 4.87 -12.69
CA VAL A 74 11.78 5.78 -13.19
C VAL A 74 12.98 4.97 -13.68
N GLY A 75 13.47 5.31 -14.87
CA GLY A 75 14.65 4.68 -15.46
C GLY A 75 14.32 3.42 -16.27
N CYS A 76 14.11 3.62 -17.57
CA CYS A 76 14.18 2.55 -18.55
C CYS A 76 15.64 2.09 -18.68
N VAL A 77 16.03 1.06 -17.95
CA VAL A 77 17.41 0.61 -17.98
C VAL A 77 17.66 -0.29 -19.17
N LYS A 78 18.66 0.05 -19.95
CA LYS A 78 19.19 -0.88 -20.95
C LYS A 78 19.83 -2.07 -20.23
N ASN A 79 19.40 -3.27 -20.57
CA ASN A 79 20.08 -4.44 -20.07
C ASN A 79 21.52 -4.47 -20.66
N PRO A 80 22.56 -4.40 -19.83
CA PRO A 80 23.95 -4.46 -20.33
C PRO A 80 24.15 -5.72 -21.17
N GLY A 81 24.53 -5.54 -22.44
CA GLY A 81 24.76 -6.64 -23.37
C GLY A 81 23.56 -7.09 -24.21
N THR A 82 22.40 -6.41 -24.12
CA THR A 82 21.25 -6.67 -24.96
C THR A 82 20.71 -5.38 -25.57
N THR A 83 20.04 -5.49 -26.73
CA THR A 83 19.31 -4.37 -27.35
C THR A 83 17.93 -4.13 -26.71
N ALA A 84 17.52 -5.00 -25.78
CA ALA A 84 16.22 -4.94 -25.15
C ALA A 84 16.23 -3.93 -24.00
N ASN A 85 15.42 -2.90 -24.12
CA ASN A 85 15.09 -2.00 -23.00
C ASN A 85 14.14 -2.73 -22.07
N ARG A 86 14.58 -3.08 -20.84
CA ARG A 86 13.70 -3.61 -19.80
C ARG A 86 13.17 -2.46 -18.95
N CYS A 87 12.09 -1.87 -19.43
CA CYS A 87 11.46 -0.75 -18.72
C CYS A 87 10.66 -1.17 -17.49
N TRP A 88 10.55 -2.45 -17.17
CA TRP A 88 9.80 -2.97 -16.02
C TRP A 88 10.65 -3.22 -14.76
N GLU A 89 11.92 -2.84 -14.77
CA GLU A 89 12.84 -3.02 -13.64
C GLU A 89 13.38 -1.68 -13.12
N GLY A 90 12.66 -0.59 -13.39
CA GLY A 90 13.01 0.74 -12.93
C GLY A 90 12.79 0.93 -11.42
N TRP A 91 13.21 2.08 -10.94
CA TRP A 91 13.00 2.50 -9.56
C TRP A 91 11.60 3.06 -9.35
N SER A 92 11.03 2.87 -8.17
CA SER A 92 9.73 3.42 -7.80
C SER A 92 9.79 4.93 -7.59
N GLY A 93 8.63 5.59 -7.62
CA GLY A 93 8.50 6.99 -7.22
C GLY A 93 8.89 7.24 -5.76
N LEU A 94 8.79 6.22 -4.88
CA LEU A 94 9.27 6.34 -3.49
C LEU A 94 10.79 6.44 -3.41
N ALA A 95 11.52 5.85 -4.34
CA ALA A 95 12.98 5.99 -4.40
C ALA A 95 13.41 7.43 -4.77
N MET A 96 12.60 8.12 -5.56
CA MET A 96 12.90 9.49 -5.97
C MET A 96 12.74 10.50 -4.83
N ILE A 97 11.94 10.20 -3.83
CA ILE A 97 11.70 11.10 -2.69
C ILE A 97 12.58 10.82 -1.47
N LEU A 98 13.53 9.90 -1.56
CA LEU A 98 14.46 9.58 -0.46
C LEU A 98 15.14 10.81 0.15
N PRO A 99 15.60 11.81 -0.64
CA PRO A 99 16.20 13.02 -0.08
C PRO A 99 15.27 13.84 0.82
N PHE A 100 13.94 13.65 0.65
CA PHE A 100 12.90 14.42 1.35
C PHE A 100 12.24 13.63 2.51
N VAL A 101 12.75 12.43 2.81
CA VAL A 101 12.31 11.57 3.93
C VAL A 101 13.48 11.18 4.84
N ASP A 102 14.45 12.06 5.01
CA ASP A 102 15.65 11.86 5.83
C ASP A 102 16.51 10.65 5.41
N ALA A 103 16.47 10.29 4.12
CA ALA A 103 17.22 9.16 3.56
C ALA A 103 18.13 9.56 2.38
N ALA A 104 18.67 10.81 2.40
CA ALA A 104 19.52 11.34 1.34
C ALA A 104 20.78 10.48 1.09
N GLY A 105 21.38 9.92 2.16
CA GLY A 105 22.54 9.03 2.02
C GLY A 105 22.22 7.78 1.18
N LEU A 106 21.02 7.19 1.33
CA LEU A 106 20.60 6.05 0.50
C LEU A 106 20.38 6.47 -0.97
N TYR A 107 19.89 7.68 -1.20
CA TYR A 107 19.74 8.22 -2.55
C TYR A 107 21.11 8.37 -3.25
N GLU A 108 22.10 8.86 -2.55
CA GLU A 108 23.47 9.01 -3.07
C GLU A 108 24.15 7.65 -3.34
N GLU A 109 23.82 6.61 -2.55
CA GLU A 109 24.31 5.25 -2.76
C GLU A 109 23.63 4.53 -3.93
N ALA A 110 22.46 4.97 -4.36
CA ALA A 110 21.73 4.38 -5.48
C ALA A 110 22.37 4.72 -6.82
N ASP A 111 22.39 3.75 -7.73
CA ASP A 111 22.66 3.97 -9.15
C ASP A 111 21.35 3.84 -9.94
N PHE A 112 20.77 4.97 -10.28
CA PHE A 112 19.50 5.05 -11.02
C PHE A 112 19.63 4.68 -12.51
N ASN A 113 20.85 4.45 -13.02
CA ASN A 113 21.09 3.99 -14.38
C ASN A 113 21.05 2.46 -14.53
N THR A 114 20.74 1.73 -13.45
CA THR A 114 20.62 0.28 -13.46
C THR A 114 19.46 -0.18 -12.56
N TYR A 115 19.18 -1.48 -12.56
CA TYR A 115 18.07 -2.08 -11.82
C TYR A 115 18.14 -1.79 -10.31
N TRP A 116 16.98 -1.58 -9.72
CA TRP A 116 16.83 -1.30 -8.29
C TRP A 116 17.42 -2.41 -7.37
N ASN A 117 17.52 -3.65 -7.83
CA ASN A 117 18.01 -4.79 -7.03
C ASN A 117 19.39 -5.33 -7.47
N ARG A 118 20.13 -4.60 -8.27
CA ARG A 118 21.42 -5.06 -8.80
C ARG A 118 22.52 -5.00 -7.75
N THR A 119 23.29 -6.07 -7.62
CA THR A 119 24.41 -6.18 -6.67
C THR A 119 25.70 -5.53 -7.14
N ASN A 120 25.91 -5.44 -8.46
CA ASN A 120 27.09 -4.82 -9.08
C ASN A 120 26.60 -3.74 -10.04
N ALA A 121 26.18 -2.61 -9.49
CA ALA A 121 25.93 -1.42 -10.26
C ALA A 121 27.24 -0.78 -10.73
N ASN A 122 27.16 0.07 -11.72
CA ASN A 122 28.32 0.79 -12.20
C ASN A 122 28.94 1.62 -11.05
N ASN A 123 30.23 1.87 -11.08
CA ASN A 123 30.95 2.68 -10.07
C ASN A 123 31.02 2.05 -8.66
N GLY A 124 30.91 0.75 -8.51
CA GLY A 124 31.03 0.04 -7.22
C GLY A 124 29.79 0.19 -6.32
N LYS A 125 28.71 0.79 -6.80
CA LYS A 125 27.45 0.92 -6.05
C LYS A 125 26.71 -0.42 -5.99
N ASN A 126 25.94 -0.61 -4.91
CA ASN A 126 25.13 -1.82 -4.70
C ASN A 126 23.68 -1.47 -4.45
N ASN A 127 22.88 -1.43 -5.51
CA ASN A 127 21.46 -1.10 -5.42
C ASN A 127 20.67 -2.08 -4.54
N ARG A 128 21.11 -3.33 -4.43
CA ARG A 128 20.46 -4.30 -3.57
C ARG A 128 20.60 -3.91 -2.09
N THR A 129 21.73 -3.38 -1.66
CA THR A 129 21.89 -2.86 -0.29
C THR A 129 20.92 -1.73 -0.05
N VAL A 130 20.82 -0.77 -0.97
CA VAL A 130 19.87 0.34 -0.88
C VAL A 130 18.44 -0.18 -0.80
N SER A 131 18.03 -1.01 -1.75
CA SER A 131 16.65 -1.48 -1.89
C SER A 131 16.18 -2.43 -0.79
N THR A 132 17.10 -3.01 -0.03
CA THR A 132 16.78 -3.88 1.12
C THR A 132 16.87 -3.16 2.47
N THR A 133 17.18 -1.87 2.48
CA THR A 133 17.18 -1.05 3.69
C THR A 133 15.76 -0.73 4.11
N LEU A 134 15.39 -1.11 5.33
CA LEU A 134 14.09 -0.80 5.91
C LEU A 134 13.98 0.67 6.25
N LEU A 135 12.92 1.32 5.78
CA LEU A 135 12.62 2.71 6.06
C LEU A 135 11.35 2.80 6.93
N PRO A 136 11.49 3.14 8.22
CA PRO A 136 10.34 3.20 9.14
C PRO A 136 9.21 4.13 8.69
N VAL A 137 9.54 5.18 7.93
CA VAL A 137 8.56 6.10 7.36
C VAL A 137 7.60 5.41 6.37
N PHE A 138 8.05 4.35 5.72
CA PHE A 138 7.24 3.58 4.77
C PHE A 138 6.46 2.43 5.41
N LEU A 139 6.51 2.26 6.74
CA LEU A 139 5.88 1.13 7.43
C LEU A 139 4.77 1.60 8.37
N CYS A 140 3.58 1.00 8.24
CA CYS A 140 2.47 1.21 9.15
C CYS A 140 2.54 0.22 10.33
N PRO A 141 2.53 0.69 11.59
CA PRO A 141 2.64 -0.19 12.76
C PRO A 141 1.41 -1.08 13.00
N SER A 142 0.29 -0.83 12.31
CA SER A 142 -0.87 -1.72 12.35
C SER A 142 -0.71 -2.96 11.48
N ASP A 143 0.23 -2.94 10.53
CA ASP A 143 0.54 -4.13 9.73
C ASP A 143 1.46 -5.07 10.53
N PRO A 144 0.99 -6.27 10.91
CA PRO A 144 1.80 -7.23 11.66
C PRO A 144 2.98 -7.77 10.85
N THR A 145 2.88 -7.77 9.51
CA THR A 145 3.93 -8.23 8.60
C THR A 145 5.10 -7.25 8.60
N ALA A 146 4.82 -5.95 8.59
CA ALA A 146 5.83 -4.89 8.64
C ALA A 146 6.75 -5.01 9.86
N ARG A 147 6.18 -5.38 11.02
CA ARG A 147 6.93 -5.50 12.28
C ARG A 147 7.81 -6.75 12.38
N LYS A 148 7.50 -7.78 11.61
CA LYS A 148 8.18 -9.10 11.66
C LYS A 148 8.97 -9.38 10.40
N TRP A 149 9.24 -8.37 9.59
CA TRP A 149 9.90 -8.56 8.31
C TRP A 149 11.35 -9.03 8.50
N THR A 150 11.68 -10.19 7.95
CA THR A 150 13.03 -10.80 8.00
C THR A 150 13.56 -11.16 6.61
N GLY A 151 12.87 -10.71 5.55
CA GLY A 151 13.21 -11.05 4.16
C GLY A 151 14.37 -10.23 3.58
N ASN A 152 14.88 -10.67 2.45
CA ASN A 152 15.92 -9.99 1.66
C ASN A 152 15.32 -8.85 0.80
N SER A 153 14.33 -8.14 1.32
CA SER A 153 13.64 -7.03 0.66
C SER A 153 13.19 -6.03 1.72
N ALA A 154 12.85 -4.82 1.33
CA ALA A 154 12.32 -3.82 2.24
C ALA A 154 10.90 -3.43 1.80
N PRO A 155 9.89 -3.80 2.59
CA PRO A 155 8.51 -3.55 2.25
C PRO A 155 8.07 -2.11 2.51
N THR A 156 6.88 -1.79 2.01
CA THR A 156 6.18 -0.54 2.26
C THR A 156 4.69 -0.77 2.47
N ASN A 157 4.07 0.05 3.32
CA ASN A 157 2.63 0.13 3.48
C ASN A 157 2.02 1.33 2.74
N TYR A 158 2.82 2.09 2.01
CA TYR A 158 2.32 3.26 1.28
C TYR A 158 2.58 3.09 -0.21
N MET A 159 1.53 3.31 -0.99
CA MET A 159 1.49 3.09 -2.43
C MET A 159 1.12 4.37 -3.16
N LEU A 160 1.64 4.55 -4.36
CA LEU A 160 1.32 5.66 -5.25
C LEU A 160 0.13 5.29 -6.15
N SER A 161 -0.77 6.25 -6.40
CA SER A 161 -2.00 6.02 -7.16
C SER A 161 -1.74 6.05 -8.67
N ALA A 162 -2.05 4.96 -9.36
CA ALA A 162 -2.10 4.94 -10.82
C ALA A 162 -3.45 5.43 -11.38
N GLY A 163 -4.41 5.73 -10.50
CA GLY A 163 -5.76 6.10 -10.86
C GLY A 163 -6.64 4.93 -11.31
N PRO A 164 -7.76 5.20 -12.01
CA PRO A 164 -8.74 4.19 -12.40
C PRO A 164 -8.28 3.40 -13.64
N VAL A 165 -7.13 2.76 -13.57
CA VAL A 165 -6.52 2.04 -14.69
C VAL A 165 -6.01 0.68 -14.25
N SER A 166 -6.29 -0.35 -15.05
CA SER A 166 -5.73 -1.68 -14.85
C SER A 166 -4.36 -1.87 -15.53
N HIS A 167 -4.09 -1.12 -16.58
CA HIS A 167 -2.88 -1.25 -17.39
C HIS A 167 -1.79 -0.27 -16.94
N TRP A 168 -0.87 -0.76 -16.11
CA TRP A 168 0.21 0.07 -15.55
C TRP A 168 1.28 0.50 -16.56
N ALA A 169 1.49 -0.25 -17.65
CA ALA A 169 2.52 0.05 -18.65
C ALA A 169 2.25 1.33 -19.46
N ARG A 170 1.14 2.00 -19.22
CA ARG A 170 0.82 3.26 -19.90
C ARG A 170 1.68 4.40 -19.39
N ARG A 171 2.32 5.08 -20.32
CA ARG A 171 3.10 6.28 -20.03
C ARG A 171 2.24 7.47 -19.62
N ASN A 172 1.01 7.55 -20.10
CA ASN A 172 0.07 8.64 -19.81
C ASN A 172 -1.26 8.07 -19.30
N GLY A 173 -1.24 7.53 -18.07
CA GLY A 173 -2.45 7.09 -17.40
C GLY A 173 -3.30 8.28 -16.88
N PRO A 174 -4.58 8.02 -16.52
CA PRO A 174 -5.48 9.03 -15.97
C PRO A 174 -5.12 9.43 -14.54
N GLY A 175 -4.34 8.64 -13.84
CA GLY A 175 -3.95 8.89 -12.45
C GLY A 175 -2.71 9.77 -12.30
N PRO A 176 -2.42 10.17 -11.07
CA PRO A 176 -1.27 11.01 -10.74
C PRO A 176 0.07 10.37 -11.11
N PHE A 177 0.18 9.07 -10.94
CA PHE A 177 1.42 8.35 -11.19
C PHE A 177 1.23 7.32 -12.30
N SER A 178 2.07 7.42 -13.30
CA SER A 178 2.13 6.47 -14.40
C SER A 178 3.58 6.13 -14.70
N ARG A 179 3.76 5.07 -15.49
CA ARG A 179 5.09 4.64 -15.89
C ARG A 179 5.79 5.72 -16.71
N GLU A 180 7.00 6.09 -16.33
CA GLU A 180 7.86 7.06 -17.06
C GLU A 180 7.20 8.42 -17.33
N SER A 181 6.07 8.71 -16.72
CA SER A 181 5.36 9.98 -16.87
C SER A 181 5.27 10.69 -15.56
N SER A 182 5.58 11.96 -15.58
CA SER A 182 5.51 12.85 -14.43
C SER A 182 4.44 13.89 -14.67
N LYS A 183 3.57 14.10 -13.69
CA LYS A 183 2.49 15.08 -13.72
C LYS A 183 2.90 16.34 -12.96
N ARG A 184 2.42 17.48 -13.43
CA ARG A 184 2.56 18.77 -12.76
C ARG A 184 1.29 19.10 -11.99
N ALA A 185 1.35 19.95 -11.01
CA ALA A 185 0.17 20.41 -10.27
C ALA A 185 -0.94 20.95 -11.20
N ARG A 186 -0.59 21.62 -12.29
CA ARG A 186 -1.55 22.12 -13.29
C ARG A 186 -2.29 21.04 -14.10
N ASP A 187 -1.79 19.80 -14.09
CA ASP A 187 -2.37 18.70 -14.84
C ASP A 187 -3.54 18.05 -14.08
N PHE A 188 -3.76 18.47 -12.81
CA PHE A 188 -4.88 18.01 -11.95
C PHE A 188 -6.10 18.92 -12.16
N THR A 189 -6.78 18.74 -13.29
CA THR A 189 -7.94 19.60 -13.66
C THR A 189 -9.17 19.33 -12.81
N ASP A 190 -9.31 18.12 -12.24
CA ASP A 190 -10.38 17.76 -11.30
C ASP A 190 -10.17 18.36 -9.90
N GLY A 191 -9.01 18.99 -9.69
CA GLY A 191 -8.60 19.61 -8.45
C GLY A 191 -7.72 18.69 -7.58
N MET A 192 -6.67 19.27 -7.03
CA MET A 192 -5.73 18.53 -6.18
C MET A 192 -6.36 18.02 -4.88
N SER A 193 -7.40 18.67 -4.37
CA SER A 193 -8.15 18.22 -3.19
C SER A 193 -9.09 17.05 -3.48
N ASN A 194 -9.40 16.79 -4.74
CA ASN A 194 -10.31 15.74 -5.18
C ASN A 194 -9.58 14.50 -5.72
N THR A 195 -8.26 14.57 -5.88
CA THR A 195 -7.47 13.50 -6.50
C THR A 195 -6.60 12.77 -5.48
N ILE A 196 -6.70 11.44 -5.44
CA ILE A 196 -5.90 10.58 -4.57
C ILE A 196 -4.49 10.42 -5.12
N LEU A 197 -3.50 10.90 -4.37
CA LEU A 197 -2.08 10.81 -4.71
C LEU A 197 -1.45 9.50 -4.23
N ALA A 198 -1.77 9.08 -3.01
CA ALA A 198 -1.25 7.85 -2.43
C ALA A 198 -2.28 7.17 -1.51
N GLY A 199 -2.05 5.91 -1.18
CA GLY A 199 -2.90 5.15 -0.28
C GLY A 199 -2.13 4.13 0.53
N GLU A 200 -2.74 3.64 1.60
CA GLU A 200 -2.20 2.50 2.35
C GLU A 200 -2.31 1.20 1.56
N GLY A 201 -1.35 0.31 1.79
CA GLY A 201 -1.34 -1.06 1.27
C GLY A 201 -0.82 -2.06 2.26
N VAL A 202 -1.48 -3.20 2.35
CA VAL A 202 -1.01 -4.33 3.15
C VAL A 202 0.20 -4.97 2.46
N ILE A 203 1.21 -5.31 3.25
CA ILE A 203 2.39 -6.02 2.76
C ILE A 203 2.01 -7.48 2.52
N GLY A 204 2.33 -8.01 1.34
CA GLY A 204 2.15 -9.41 1.00
C GLY A 204 2.95 -10.34 1.91
N ALA A 205 2.55 -11.61 1.94
CA ALA A 205 3.18 -12.60 2.79
C ALA A 205 4.65 -12.82 2.42
N ASN A 206 5.46 -13.12 3.42
CA ASN A 206 6.83 -13.55 3.23
C ASN A 206 6.89 -15.08 3.18
N ASN A 207 7.63 -15.67 2.24
CA ASN A 207 7.89 -17.10 2.13
C ASN A 207 6.64 -18.00 1.97
N GLY A 208 5.68 -17.61 1.13
CA GLY A 208 4.50 -18.43 0.82
C GLY A 208 3.46 -18.49 1.95
N GLN A 209 3.64 -17.73 3.02
CA GLN A 209 2.60 -17.55 4.04
C GLN A 209 1.67 -16.43 3.62
N LYS A 210 0.42 -16.76 3.34
CA LYS A 210 -0.61 -15.77 3.04
C LYS A 210 -0.85 -14.92 4.29
N ALA A 211 -0.71 -13.61 4.18
CA ALA A 211 -1.16 -12.71 5.23
C ALA A 211 -2.67 -12.92 5.45
N ALA A 212 -3.13 -12.88 6.69
CA ALA A 212 -4.54 -13.02 6.99
C ALA A 212 -5.33 -11.91 6.26
N GLY A 213 -6.26 -12.28 5.41
CA GLY A 213 -7.06 -11.35 4.60
C GLY A 213 -6.57 -11.14 3.15
N TRP A 214 -5.38 -11.59 2.80
CA TRP A 214 -4.93 -11.63 1.41
C TRP A 214 -5.60 -12.80 0.67
N ARG A 215 -6.28 -12.50 -0.39
CA ARG A 215 -6.69 -13.47 -1.37
C ARG A 215 -5.85 -13.28 -2.61
N ASN A 216 -4.83 -14.09 -2.74
CA ASN A 216 -4.16 -14.28 -4.01
C ASN A 216 -5.06 -15.05 -4.91
N SER A 217 -5.27 -14.55 -6.08
CA SER A 217 -5.90 -15.28 -7.12
C SER A 217 -5.00 -15.21 -8.34
N GLY A 218 -4.74 -16.37 -8.85
CA GLY A 218 -4.01 -16.52 -10.09
C GLY A 218 -4.73 -15.85 -11.25
N ALA A 219 -3.98 -15.65 -12.31
CA ALA A 219 -4.36 -15.07 -13.56
C ALA A 219 -5.74 -15.58 -14.05
N GLY A 220 -6.74 -14.74 -13.96
CA GLY A 220 -7.94 -14.88 -14.74
C GLY A 220 -7.77 -14.08 -16.00
N ASN A 221 -8.05 -14.66 -17.16
CA ASN A 221 -8.12 -13.89 -18.41
C ASN A 221 -9.14 -12.77 -18.22
N LEU A 222 -8.68 -11.52 -18.27
CA LEU A 222 -9.61 -10.40 -18.41
C LEU A 222 -10.46 -10.66 -19.64
N PRO A 223 -11.80 -10.54 -19.52
CA PRO A 223 -12.63 -10.54 -20.71
C PRO A 223 -12.10 -9.50 -21.70
N ALA A 224 -12.06 -9.82 -22.97
CA ALA A 224 -11.61 -8.90 -24.02
C ALA A 224 -12.32 -7.53 -23.98
N ALA A 225 -13.49 -7.47 -23.35
CA ALA A 225 -14.27 -6.25 -23.14
C ALA A 225 -13.65 -5.24 -22.17
N VAL A 226 -12.75 -5.65 -21.25
CA VAL A 226 -12.04 -4.71 -20.35
C VAL A 226 -10.82 -4.08 -21.04
N GLY A 227 -10.67 -4.31 -22.33
CA GLY A 227 -9.84 -3.48 -23.18
C GLY A 227 -8.59 -4.13 -23.73
N THR A 228 -8.69 -4.63 -24.94
CA THR A 228 -7.55 -4.82 -25.86
C THR A 228 -7.22 -3.55 -26.66
N GLY A 229 -7.91 -2.45 -26.41
CA GLY A 229 -7.71 -1.15 -27.06
C GLY A 229 -7.12 -0.10 -26.10
N ASN A 230 -6.97 1.11 -26.54
CA ASN A 230 -6.42 2.24 -25.79
C ASN A 230 -7.28 2.69 -24.57
N ALA A 231 -8.41 2.06 -24.30
CA ALA A 231 -9.39 2.42 -23.28
C ALA A 231 -9.40 1.40 -22.13
N HIS A 232 -8.36 1.42 -21.31
CA HIS A 232 -8.32 0.65 -20.05
C HIS A 232 -8.82 1.50 -18.87
N TYR A 233 -9.62 2.52 -19.16
CA TYR A 233 -10.24 3.37 -18.20
C TYR A 233 -11.56 2.78 -17.74
N TRP A 234 -11.82 2.89 -16.49
CA TRP A 234 -13.15 2.86 -15.96
C TRP A 234 -13.83 4.19 -16.37
N ASP A 235 -14.92 4.13 -17.10
CA ASP A 235 -15.70 5.29 -17.56
C ASP A 235 -17.12 5.29 -17.01
N ASN A 236 -17.37 4.72 -15.85
CA ASN A 236 -18.73 4.53 -15.27
C ASN A 236 -19.71 3.76 -16.18
N ASN A 237 -19.20 3.08 -17.21
CA ASN A 237 -20.03 2.30 -18.10
C ASN A 237 -20.45 0.99 -17.43
N PRO A 238 -21.77 0.70 -17.29
CA PRO A 238 -22.25 -0.53 -16.66
C PRO A 238 -21.69 -1.82 -17.24
N THR A 239 -21.36 -1.83 -18.53
CA THR A 239 -20.73 -2.99 -19.18
C THR A 239 -19.32 -3.23 -18.64
N ASN A 240 -18.57 -2.17 -18.38
CA ASN A 240 -17.22 -2.27 -17.82
C ASN A 240 -17.26 -2.69 -16.35
N LEU A 241 -18.27 -2.27 -15.59
CA LEU A 241 -18.47 -2.72 -14.22
C LEU A 241 -18.70 -4.23 -14.15
N ALA A 242 -19.59 -4.77 -14.97
CA ALA A 242 -19.86 -6.20 -15.01
C ALA A 242 -18.62 -7.02 -15.40
N ALA A 243 -17.83 -6.53 -16.34
CA ALA A 243 -16.58 -7.15 -16.75
C ALA A 243 -15.53 -7.08 -15.65
N LEU A 244 -15.40 -5.95 -14.95
CA LEU A 244 -14.52 -5.78 -13.80
C LEU A 244 -14.94 -6.69 -12.64
N GLN A 245 -16.23 -6.83 -12.35
CA GLN A 245 -16.76 -7.75 -11.35
C GLN A 245 -16.46 -9.21 -11.71
N THR A 246 -16.61 -9.57 -12.97
CA THR A 246 -16.27 -10.91 -13.44
C THR A 246 -14.80 -11.22 -13.25
N TYR A 247 -13.94 -10.28 -13.61
CA TYR A 247 -12.50 -10.41 -13.41
C TYR A 247 -12.14 -10.51 -11.93
N TYR A 248 -12.74 -9.66 -11.10
CA TYR A 248 -12.56 -9.71 -9.66
C TYR A 248 -13.02 -11.06 -9.07
N ASN A 249 -14.18 -11.54 -9.45
CA ASN A 249 -14.70 -12.82 -8.99
C ASN A 249 -13.80 -13.99 -9.38
N ASN A 250 -13.28 -13.98 -10.59
CA ASN A 250 -12.29 -14.96 -11.05
C ASN A 250 -11.00 -14.88 -10.23
N CYS A 251 -10.58 -13.67 -9.93
CA CYS A 251 -9.45 -13.37 -9.09
C CYS A 251 -9.62 -13.87 -7.65
N VAL A 252 -10.76 -13.64 -7.03
CA VAL A 252 -11.06 -14.03 -5.64
C VAL A 252 -11.36 -15.52 -5.48
N ASN A 253 -12.02 -16.13 -6.46
CA ASN A 253 -12.46 -17.51 -6.39
C ASN A 253 -11.37 -18.54 -6.77
N GLY A 254 -10.17 -18.06 -7.11
CA GLY A 254 -9.01 -18.94 -7.20
C GLY A 254 -9.02 -19.90 -8.38
N ALA A 255 -9.50 -19.46 -9.54
CA ALA A 255 -9.06 -20.07 -10.79
C ALA A 255 -7.57 -19.74 -10.98
N ALA A 256 -6.74 -20.23 -10.06
CA ALA A 256 -5.30 -20.16 -10.15
C ALA A 256 -4.89 -20.96 -11.38
N SER A 257 -4.80 -20.30 -12.51
CA SER A 257 -4.00 -20.82 -13.60
C SER A 257 -2.55 -20.63 -13.17
N SER A 258 -1.83 -21.68 -13.25
CA SER A 258 -0.43 -21.91 -13.01
C SER A 258 0.51 -20.95 -13.76
N GLY A 259 0.48 -19.67 -13.42
CA GLY A 259 1.51 -18.71 -13.78
C GLY A 259 2.23 -18.33 -12.50
N ASP A 260 3.52 -18.24 -12.51
CA ASP A 260 4.44 -17.93 -11.41
C ASP A 260 3.79 -17.55 -10.08
N GLY A 261 3.48 -18.54 -9.22
CA GLY A 261 2.74 -18.42 -7.96
C GLY A 261 3.32 -17.47 -6.90
N ASN A 262 3.69 -16.28 -7.30
CA ASN A 262 4.37 -15.26 -6.50
C ASN A 262 3.53 -14.00 -6.26
N ASP A 263 2.19 -14.09 -6.33
CA ASP A 263 1.32 -12.93 -6.08
C ASP A 263 1.27 -12.49 -4.62
N ASP A 264 1.91 -13.23 -3.73
CA ASP A 264 2.13 -12.86 -2.34
C ASP A 264 3.21 -11.78 -2.14
N GLN A 265 3.76 -11.23 -3.23
CA GLN A 265 4.87 -10.27 -3.19
C GLN A 265 4.45 -8.80 -3.20
N ALA A 266 3.17 -8.48 -3.08
CA ALA A 266 2.70 -7.10 -3.09
C ALA A 266 3.37 -6.26 -2.00
N ASN A 267 3.82 -5.07 -2.37
CA ASN A 267 4.45 -4.11 -1.47
C ASN A 267 5.72 -4.59 -0.75
N ARG A 268 6.38 -5.62 -1.26
CA ARG A 268 7.61 -6.16 -0.67
C ARG A 268 8.85 -5.32 -0.93
N PHE A 269 8.80 -4.44 -1.92
CA PHE A 269 9.96 -3.65 -2.34
C PHE A 269 9.57 -2.20 -2.56
N TRP A 270 9.85 -1.34 -1.58
CA TRP A 270 9.61 0.08 -1.73
C TRP A 270 10.37 0.69 -2.92
N ALA A 271 11.53 0.12 -3.26
CA ALA A 271 12.41 0.60 -4.31
C ALA A 271 11.98 0.20 -5.72
N SER A 272 11.16 -0.84 -5.85
CA SER A 272 10.76 -1.38 -7.16
C SER A 272 9.70 -0.52 -7.83
N GLY A 273 9.96 -0.05 -9.04
CA GLY A 273 8.93 0.54 -9.90
C GLY A 273 8.01 -0.50 -10.54
N ARG A 274 8.32 -1.78 -10.39
CA ARG A 274 7.54 -2.86 -10.99
C ARG A 274 6.20 -3.03 -10.28
N VAL A 275 5.17 -3.17 -11.04
CA VAL A 275 3.80 -3.24 -10.56
C VAL A 275 3.52 -4.38 -9.58
N HIS A 276 4.12 -5.54 -9.79
CA HIS A 276 3.95 -6.73 -8.95
C HIS A 276 4.38 -6.51 -7.50
N TRP A 277 5.54 -5.94 -7.35
CA TRP A 277 6.30 -5.88 -6.12
C TRP A 277 6.35 -4.49 -5.52
N GLY A 278 6.15 -3.49 -6.39
CA GLY A 278 6.35 -2.07 -6.07
C GLY A 278 5.16 -1.40 -5.41
N PRO A 279 5.37 -0.18 -4.96
CA PRO A 279 4.41 0.60 -4.21
C PRO A 279 3.44 1.36 -5.13
N TRP A 280 2.50 0.68 -5.75
CA TRP A 280 1.45 1.33 -6.50
C TRP A 280 0.11 0.59 -6.32
N PHE A 281 -0.98 1.30 -6.56
CA PHE A 281 -2.34 0.75 -6.57
C PHE A 281 -3.19 1.50 -7.60
N ASN A 282 -4.37 0.95 -7.89
CA ASN A 282 -5.38 1.62 -8.68
C ASN A 282 -6.68 1.79 -7.90
N THR A 283 -7.51 2.72 -8.38
CA THR A 283 -8.80 3.05 -7.78
C THR A 283 -9.97 2.32 -8.43
N LEU A 284 -9.70 1.21 -9.11
CA LEU A 284 -10.75 0.38 -9.70
C LEU A 284 -11.63 -0.29 -8.66
N MET A 285 -11.12 -0.46 -7.45
CA MET A 285 -11.83 -1.13 -6.35
C MET A 285 -11.69 -0.35 -5.06
N PRO A 286 -12.75 -0.30 -4.23
CA PRO A 286 -12.74 0.41 -2.96
C PRO A 286 -11.63 -0.09 -2.03
N PRO A 287 -11.27 0.69 -0.98
CA PRO A 287 -10.34 0.24 0.04
C PRO A 287 -10.79 -1.07 0.67
N ASN A 288 -9.83 -1.99 0.96
CA ASN A 288 -10.09 -3.34 1.44
C ASN A 288 -11.03 -4.16 0.52
N ALA A 289 -11.22 -3.72 -0.72
CA ALA A 289 -12.13 -4.22 -1.74
C ALA A 289 -13.59 -4.29 -1.28
N GLY A 290 -13.98 -3.47 -0.30
CA GLY A 290 -15.31 -3.36 0.25
C GLY A 290 -15.80 -4.65 0.92
N GLN A 291 -16.64 -4.50 1.92
CA GLN A 291 -17.39 -5.63 2.51
C GLN A 291 -18.73 -5.87 1.81
N SER A 292 -19.00 -5.16 0.71
CA SER A 292 -20.20 -5.40 -0.07
C SER A 292 -20.21 -6.82 -0.63
N ASP A 293 -21.39 -7.36 -0.93
CA ASP A 293 -21.51 -8.70 -1.54
C ASP A 293 -20.77 -8.81 -2.89
N LEU A 294 -20.44 -7.67 -3.50
CA LEU A 294 -19.74 -7.57 -4.78
C LEU A 294 -18.22 -7.66 -4.65
N TRP A 295 -17.66 -7.14 -3.52
CA TRP A 295 -16.22 -6.96 -3.37
C TRP A 295 -15.75 -7.44 -1.99
N LYS A 296 -14.95 -8.49 -1.91
CA LYS A 296 -14.49 -9.03 -0.63
C LYS A 296 -12.97 -9.18 -0.59
N GLY A 297 -12.34 -8.43 0.31
CA GLY A 297 -10.93 -8.59 0.66
C GLY A 297 -9.96 -7.74 -0.16
N THR A 298 -8.71 -7.80 0.21
CA THR A 298 -7.61 -7.12 -0.49
C THR A 298 -7.22 -7.92 -1.72
N VAL A 299 -7.05 -7.24 -2.84
CA VAL A 299 -6.79 -7.86 -4.14
C VAL A 299 -5.46 -7.40 -4.71
N ASN A 300 -4.70 -8.34 -5.21
CA ASN A 300 -3.54 -8.10 -6.06
C ASN A 300 -3.56 -9.15 -7.16
N CYS A 301 -4.30 -8.87 -8.22
CA CYS A 301 -4.54 -9.80 -9.30
C CYS A 301 -3.76 -9.43 -10.54
N ASP A 302 -3.09 -10.42 -11.08
CA ASP A 302 -2.31 -10.32 -12.32
C ASP A 302 -2.95 -11.13 -13.42
N ASN A 303 -2.84 -10.64 -14.64
CA ASN A 303 -3.03 -11.44 -15.83
C ASN A 303 -1.63 -11.84 -16.33
N ASP A 304 -1.07 -12.90 -15.72
CA ASP A 304 0.23 -13.39 -16.12
C ASP A 304 0.11 -14.22 -17.40
N GLY A 305 0.68 -13.75 -18.38
CA GLY A 305 0.76 -14.50 -19.62
C GLY A 305 1.11 -13.68 -20.84
N SER A 306 1.97 -12.71 -20.70
CA SER A 306 2.51 -11.94 -21.80
C SER A 306 1.75 -10.67 -22.20
N VAL A 307 2.45 -9.58 -22.19
CA VAL A 307 2.22 -8.38 -23.01
C VAL A 307 1.16 -7.39 -22.53
N THR A 308 0.26 -7.72 -21.59
CA THR A 308 -0.82 -6.80 -21.25
C THR A 308 -0.63 -6.05 -19.94
N ASP A 309 0.32 -6.44 -19.10
CA ASP A 309 0.67 -5.74 -17.85
C ASP A 309 -0.56 -5.20 -17.08
N MET A 310 -1.64 -6.00 -17.05
CA MET A 310 -2.89 -5.59 -16.42
C MET A 310 -2.94 -6.09 -14.99
N ARG A 311 -3.28 -5.19 -14.05
CA ARG A 311 -3.44 -5.50 -12.64
C ARG A 311 -4.57 -4.75 -12.00
N ILE A 312 -5.18 -5.41 -11.04
CA ILE A 312 -6.01 -4.77 -10.03
C ILE A 312 -5.28 -4.91 -8.69
N LYS A 313 -4.99 -3.78 -8.06
CA LYS A 313 -4.41 -3.71 -6.75
C LYS A 313 -5.03 -2.53 -6.02
N ASN A 314 -5.86 -2.81 -5.02
CA ASN A 314 -6.60 -1.79 -4.30
C ASN A 314 -5.83 -1.22 -3.10
N ALA A 315 -6.23 -0.05 -2.63
CA ALA A 315 -5.84 0.44 -1.33
C ALA A 315 -6.31 -0.53 -0.23
N SER A 316 -5.50 -0.73 0.81
CA SER A 316 -5.82 -1.70 1.85
C SER A 316 -5.07 -1.43 3.14
N SER A 317 -5.68 -1.76 4.27
CA SER A 317 -5.06 -1.62 5.57
C SER A 317 -5.60 -2.64 6.59
N TYR A 318 -4.92 -2.74 7.73
CA TYR A 318 -5.42 -3.48 8.89
C TYR A 318 -6.31 -2.63 9.80
N HIS A 319 -6.58 -1.38 9.43
CA HIS A 319 -7.53 -0.53 10.14
C HIS A 319 -8.95 -0.97 9.85
N SER A 320 -9.79 -1.03 10.87
CA SER A 320 -11.20 -1.37 10.69
C SER A 320 -11.92 -0.29 9.88
N GLY A 321 -12.65 -0.69 8.84
CA GLY A 321 -13.57 0.12 8.07
C GLY A 321 -12.96 0.87 6.88
N GLY A 322 -11.69 0.67 6.52
CA GLY A 322 -11.10 1.32 5.35
C GLY A 322 -9.59 1.51 5.41
N ALA A 323 -9.07 2.46 4.64
CA ALA A 323 -7.66 2.79 4.56
C ALA A 323 -7.42 4.31 4.48
N HIS A 324 -6.25 4.77 4.94
CA HIS A 324 -5.89 6.17 4.72
C HIS A 324 -5.47 6.40 3.27
N VAL A 325 -5.85 7.56 2.76
CA VAL A 325 -5.44 8.08 1.46
C VAL A 325 -4.88 9.48 1.60
N LEU A 326 -3.92 9.81 0.77
CA LEU A 326 -3.32 11.12 0.63
C LEU A 326 -3.90 11.77 -0.62
N MET A 327 -4.49 12.94 -0.48
CA MET A 327 -4.93 13.75 -1.62
C MET A 327 -3.76 14.52 -2.21
N ALA A 328 -3.91 14.96 -3.45
CA ALA A 328 -2.85 15.68 -4.14
C ALA A 328 -2.54 17.07 -3.54
N ASP A 329 -3.44 17.65 -2.76
CA ASP A 329 -3.19 18.86 -1.96
C ASP A 329 -2.45 18.60 -0.65
N GLY A 330 -2.13 17.33 -0.35
CA GLY A 330 -1.48 16.89 0.88
C GLY A 330 -2.44 16.63 2.04
N GLY A 331 -3.76 16.71 1.87
CA GLY A 331 -4.77 16.24 2.83
C GLY A 331 -4.69 14.74 3.05
N VAL A 332 -4.88 14.26 4.28
CA VAL A 332 -4.94 12.82 4.57
C VAL A 332 -6.30 12.48 5.16
N PHE A 333 -7.04 11.64 4.45
CA PHE A 333 -8.37 11.19 4.80
C PHE A 333 -8.40 9.69 5.06
N PHE A 334 -9.45 9.24 5.71
CA PHE A 334 -9.73 7.83 5.87
C PHE A 334 -10.86 7.43 4.94
N ALA A 335 -10.53 6.77 3.85
CA ALA A 335 -11.50 6.28 2.89
C ALA A 335 -12.20 5.05 3.45
N ASN A 336 -13.54 5.11 3.55
CA ASN A 336 -14.35 4.00 4.03
C ASN A 336 -14.40 2.89 2.98
N GLU A 337 -14.36 1.63 3.41
CA GLU A 337 -14.47 0.47 2.53
C GLU A 337 -15.83 0.35 1.81
N ASN A 338 -16.87 1.05 2.31
CA ASN A 338 -18.20 1.13 1.70
C ASN A 338 -18.42 2.45 0.92
N ILE A 339 -17.33 3.15 0.57
CA ILE A 339 -17.43 4.36 -0.27
C ILE A 339 -18.16 4.04 -1.58
N ASP A 340 -18.91 4.99 -2.10
CA ASP A 340 -19.51 4.86 -3.43
C ASP A 340 -18.44 4.56 -4.47
N HIS A 341 -18.70 3.58 -5.32
CA HIS A 341 -17.69 3.09 -6.26
C HIS A 341 -17.34 4.14 -7.32
N GLY A 342 -18.34 4.91 -7.81
CA GLY A 342 -18.10 5.97 -8.78
C GLY A 342 -17.25 7.09 -8.19
N VAL A 343 -17.58 7.51 -6.97
CA VAL A 343 -16.79 8.51 -6.22
C VAL A 343 -15.35 8.05 -6.02
N TRP A 344 -15.14 6.78 -5.65
CA TRP A 344 -13.81 6.23 -5.46
C TRP A 344 -12.99 6.17 -6.74
N VAL A 345 -13.62 5.75 -7.83
CA VAL A 345 -12.98 5.68 -9.17
C VAL A 345 -12.60 7.06 -9.64
N GLY A 346 -13.54 8.02 -9.56
CA GLY A 346 -13.31 9.40 -9.95
C GLY A 346 -12.21 10.08 -9.15
N ALA A 347 -12.16 9.82 -7.84
CA ALA A 347 -11.08 10.35 -6.99
C ALA A 347 -9.66 9.85 -7.40
N GLY A 348 -9.55 8.83 -8.23
CA GLY A 348 -8.29 8.38 -8.80
C GLY A 348 -7.84 9.14 -10.04
N SER A 349 -8.74 9.85 -10.72
CA SER A 349 -8.45 10.59 -11.96
C SER A 349 -7.89 11.98 -11.66
N ILE A 350 -7.06 12.47 -12.60
CA ILE A 350 -6.56 13.86 -12.57
C ILE A 350 -7.31 14.78 -13.52
N ASN A 351 -8.11 14.20 -14.46
CA ASN A 351 -8.75 14.92 -15.56
C ASN A 351 -9.98 14.17 -16.11
N GLY A 352 -10.75 13.52 -15.24
CA GLY A 352 -11.94 12.75 -15.64
C GLY A 352 -13.15 13.64 -15.93
N GLU A 353 -13.11 14.93 -15.55
CA GLU A 353 -14.24 15.86 -15.60
C GLU A 353 -15.49 15.33 -14.86
N GLU A 354 -15.28 14.46 -13.89
CA GLU A 354 -16.34 13.86 -13.09
C GLU A 354 -16.70 14.81 -11.96
N ASP A 355 -18.02 15.11 -11.83
CA ASP A 355 -18.53 15.86 -10.68
C ASP A 355 -18.55 14.94 -9.45
N ASN A 356 -17.43 14.88 -8.76
CA ASN A 356 -17.27 14.04 -7.58
C ASN A 356 -17.92 14.63 -6.32
N GLY A 357 -18.64 15.74 -6.42
CA GLY A 357 -19.48 16.32 -5.36
C GLY A 357 -18.78 16.62 -4.02
N GLY A 358 -17.44 16.68 -4.03
CA GLY A 358 -16.60 16.68 -2.84
C GLY A 358 -16.40 15.25 -2.33
N VAL A 359 -15.23 14.70 -2.56
CA VAL A 359 -14.94 13.25 -2.39
C VAL A 359 -14.92 12.81 -0.91
N PHE A 360 -14.62 13.72 0.03
CA PHE A 360 -14.48 13.40 1.46
C PHE A 360 -14.95 14.54 2.36
#